data_5de60e55e799a42fe8254e1a2747734c
#
_entry.id   5de60e55e799a42fe8254e1a2747734c
#
_cell.length_a   1.000
_cell.length_b   1.000
_cell.length_c   1.000
_cell.angle_alpha   90.00
_cell.angle_beta   90.00
_cell.angle_gamma   90.00
#
_symmetry.space_group_name_H-M   'P 1'
#
loop_
_entity.id
_entity.type
_entity.pdbx_description
1 polymer ?
#
loop_
_entity_poly.entity_id
_entity_poly.type
_entity_poly.pdbx_seq_one_letter_code
_entity_poly.pdbx_strand_id
1 'polypeptide(L)'
;RIIEDMNHRFLISVLTDDFQSHDLRLTASNLRKERDPEKRTEILDNIDTEAVTQRLMELLDIRNKEEQSIGITDTHIREIKEYLSALELIVNCPIETADPGAKSVEHILFTQPGMRYCQAQALVHSLMKDETFSALSELEKTQTAGRILEEVRGRMLEDIVLLETMKSADREHRVFKLQFAVGEFDMVIYNEKENCCEIFEIKHSGKQVPAQYRHLLDQEKCDKTEQRFGPIRGRYVLYRGEDVTLENGVHYRNVERYLNDLPELNIAPAQEAGIEQTGPVL
;
A
#
# COMPACT_ATOMS: atom_id res chain seq x y z
N ARG A 1 3.44 10.42 18.60
CA ARG A 1 3.34 11.56 17.66
C ARG A 1 4.03 11.26 16.31
N ILE A 2 5.30 10.80 16.26
CA ILE A 2 6.00 10.50 14.98
C ILE A 2 5.29 9.42 14.17
N ILE A 3 4.86 8.32 14.81
CA ILE A 3 4.10 7.24 14.15
C ILE A 3 2.78 7.78 13.62
N GLU A 4 2.11 8.60 14.40
CA GLU A 4 0.86 9.26 14.05
C GLU A 4 1.06 10.19 12.85
N ASP A 5 2.09 11.03 12.84
CA ASP A 5 2.42 11.91 11.73
C ASP A 5 2.78 11.13 10.44
N MET A 6 3.53 10.03 10.54
CA MET A 6 3.82 9.15 9.39
C MET A 6 2.56 8.51 8.84
N ASN A 7 1.70 8.00 9.72
CA ASN A 7 0.43 7.40 9.33
C ASN A 7 -0.50 8.43 8.68
N HIS A 8 -0.59 9.64 9.24
CA HIS A 8 -1.36 10.75 8.70
C HIS A 8 -0.85 11.19 7.32
N ARG A 9 0.46 11.28 7.11
CA ARG A 9 1.04 11.61 5.79
C ARG A 9 0.74 10.55 4.74
N PHE A 10 0.78 9.28 5.11
CA PHE A 10 0.37 8.20 4.23
C PHE A 10 -1.11 8.34 3.85
N LEU A 11 -2.00 8.56 4.82
CA LEU A 11 -3.42 8.76 4.56
C LEU A 11 -3.70 9.98 3.68
N ILE A 12 -3.00 11.09 3.93
CA ILE A 12 -3.11 12.28 3.09
C ILE A 12 -2.70 11.98 1.66
N SER A 13 -1.57 11.29 1.46
CA SER A 13 -1.12 10.89 0.12
C SER A 13 -2.17 10.04 -0.59
N VAL A 14 -2.68 9.00 0.07
CA VAL A 14 -3.72 8.13 -0.50
C VAL A 14 -4.97 8.91 -0.86
N LEU A 15 -5.47 9.74 0.06
CA LEU A 15 -6.68 10.53 -0.16
C LEU A 15 -6.50 11.56 -1.28
N THR A 16 -5.32 12.22 -1.32
CA THR A 16 -5.01 13.21 -2.36
C THR A 16 -4.87 12.56 -3.73
N ASP A 17 -4.18 11.42 -3.82
CA ASP A 17 -4.00 10.66 -5.06
C ASP A 17 -5.36 10.19 -5.60
N ASP A 18 -6.27 9.77 -4.72
CA ASP A 18 -7.61 9.32 -5.12
C ASP A 18 -8.46 10.48 -5.66
N PHE A 19 -8.37 11.69 -5.10
CA PHE A 19 -9.01 12.88 -5.67
C PHE A 19 -8.52 13.23 -7.07
N GLN A 20 -7.28 12.87 -7.40
CA GLN A 20 -6.71 13.03 -8.74
C GLN A 20 -7.04 11.86 -9.68
N SER A 21 -7.57 10.76 -9.16
CA SER A 21 -7.81 9.55 -9.94
C SER A 21 -8.86 9.76 -11.03
N HIS A 22 -8.59 9.20 -12.21
CA HIS A 22 -9.53 9.22 -13.34
C HIS A 22 -10.85 8.53 -12.99
N ASP A 23 -10.79 7.46 -12.21
CA ASP A 23 -11.97 6.65 -11.83
C ASP A 23 -12.92 7.43 -10.93
N LEU A 24 -12.39 8.18 -9.95
CA LEU A 24 -13.21 9.01 -9.07
C LEU A 24 -13.88 10.13 -9.88
N ARG A 25 -13.13 10.80 -10.77
CA ARG A 25 -13.66 11.85 -11.66
C ARG A 25 -14.73 11.30 -12.57
N LEU A 26 -14.51 10.12 -13.16
CA LEU A 26 -15.50 9.45 -14.02
C LEU A 26 -16.78 9.13 -13.24
N THR A 27 -16.66 8.62 -12.02
CA THR A 27 -17.79 8.31 -11.14
C THR A 27 -18.59 9.57 -10.82
N ALA A 28 -17.93 10.64 -10.41
CA ALA A 28 -18.58 11.92 -10.10
C ALA A 28 -19.27 12.52 -11.34
N SER A 29 -18.63 12.45 -12.52
CA SER A 29 -19.21 12.89 -13.78
C SER A 29 -20.45 12.09 -14.18
N ASN A 30 -20.43 10.76 -14.02
CA ASN A 30 -21.58 9.91 -14.34
C ASN A 30 -22.76 10.20 -13.42
N LEU A 31 -22.54 10.37 -12.14
CA LEU A 31 -23.58 10.75 -11.18
C LEU A 31 -24.26 12.07 -11.50
N ARG A 32 -23.49 13.06 -11.97
CA ARG A 32 -24.06 14.32 -12.41
C ARG A 32 -24.87 14.22 -13.68
N LYS A 33 -24.40 13.39 -14.64
CA LYS A 33 -25.15 13.13 -15.89
C LYS A 33 -26.48 12.45 -15.61
N GLU A 34 -26.54 11.54 -14.65
CA GLU A 34 -27.78 10.89 -14.23
C GLU A 34 -28.76 11.88 -13.59
N ARG A 35 -28.24 12.87 -12.86
CA ARG A 35 -29.04 13.86 -12.11
C ARG A 35 -29.43 15.08 -12.96
N ASP A 36 -28.53 15.57 -13.81
CA ASP A 36 -28.71 16.74 -14.64
C ASP A 36 -27.91 16.58 -15.96
N PRO A 37 -28.56 16.05 -17.02
CA PRO A 37 -27.90 15.76 -18.30
C PRO A 37 -27.28 16.97 -19.00
N GLU A 38 -27.70 18.19 -18.66
CA GLU A 38 -27.18 19.44 -19.26
C GLU A 38 -25.92 19.96 -18.54
N LYS A 39 -25.67 19.53 -17.31
CA LYS A 39 -24.48 19.92 -16.55
C LYS A 39 -23.31 18.98 -16.82
N ARG A 40 -22.47 19.36 -17.77
CA ARG A 40 -21.27 18.60 -18.17
C ARG A 40 -20.00 18.89 -17.34
N THR A 41 -20.05 19.83 -16.39
CA THR A 41 -18.87 20.20 -15.59
C THR A 41 -18.55 19.16 -14.55
N GLU A 42 -17.34 18.61 -14.62
CA GLU A 42 -16.77 17.72 -13.60
C GLU A 42 -16.51 18.52 -12.32
N ILE A 43 -17.18 18.17 -11.22
CA ILE A 43 -17.03 18.89 -9.94
C ILE A 43 -15.61 18.75 -9.43
N LEU A 44 -15.04 17.55 -9.59
CA LEU A 44 -13.71 17.24 -9.07
C LEU A 44 -12.59 17.92 -9.84
N ASP A 45 -12.84 18.37 -11.10
CA ASP A 45 -11.86 19.17 -11.84
C ASP A 45 -11.66 20.57 -11.26
N ASN A 46 -12.63 21.05 -10.47
CA ASN A 46 -12.56 22.33 -9.79
C ASN A 46 -12.13 22.20 -8.31
N ILE A 47 -11.86 20.98 -7.83
CA ILE A 47 -11.33 20.80 -6.47
C ILE A 47 -9.84 21.16 -6.49
N ASP A 48 -9.50 22.18 -5.74
CA ASP A 48 -8.12 22.53 -5.45
C ASP A 48 -7.51 21.47 -4.52
N THR A 49 -6.73 20.55 -5.12
CA THR A 49 -6.07 19.46 -4.40
C THR A 49 -5.06 19.97 -3.37
N GLU A 50 -4.47 21.15 -3.59
CA GLU A 50 -3.58 21.76 -2.60
C GLU A 50 -4.37 22.23 -1.38
N ALA A 51 -5.52 22.89 -1.60
CA ALA A 51 -6.42 23.31 -0.53
C ALA A 51 -6.97 22.11 0.26
N VAL A 52 -7.34 21.00 -0.43
CA VAL A 52 -7.77 19.76 0.24
C VAL A 52 -6.65 19.18 1.07
N THR A 53 -5.43 19.11 0.53
CA THR A 53 -4.27 18.59 1.26
C THR A 53 -3.95 19.45 2.47
N GLN A 54 -3.95 20.77 2.33
CA GLN A 54 -3.73 21.70 3.44
C GLN A 54 -4.82 21.53 4.51
N ARG A 55 -6.07 21.42 4.11
CA ARG A 55 -7.18 21.22 5.04
C ARG A 55 -7.11 19.90 5.79
N LEU A 56 -6.71 18.82 5.13
CA LEU A 56 -6.42 17.55 5.78
C LEU A 56 -5.26 17.66 6.78
N MET A 57 -4.21 18.38 6.43
CA MET A 57 -3.10 18.65 7.36
C MET A 57 -3.55 19.44 8.59
N GLU A 58 -4.38 20.43 8.42
CA GLU A 58 -4.97 21.20 9.52
C GLU A 58 -5.85 20.33 10.43
N LEU A 59 -6.75 19.52 9.85
CA LEU A 59 -7.61 18.60 10.60
C LEU A 59 -6.82 17.58 11.42
N LEU A 60 -5.63 17.20 10.94
CA LEU A 60 -4.73 16.27 11.60
C LEU A 60 -3.71 16.94 12.52
N ASP A 61 -3.78 18.28 12.67
CA ASP A 61 -2.78 19.09 13.41
C ASP A 61 -1.33 18.77 12.97
N ILE A 62 -1.13 18.59 11.65
CA ILE A 62 0.19 18.35 11.08
C ILE A 62 0.83 19.70 10.80
N ARG A 63 1.89 20.01 11.52
CA ARG A 63 2.67 21.27 11.32
C ARG A 63 3.55 21.18 10.08
N ASN A 64 3.64 22.28 9.35
CA ASN A 64 4.55 22.42 8.21
C ASN A 64 6.01 22.22 8.66
N LYS A 65 6.84 21.68 7.75
CA LYS A 65 8.29 21.49 8.02
C LYS A 65 9.01 22.78 8.41
N GLU A 66 8.54 23.91 7.91
CA GLU A 66 9.12 25.24 8.19
C GLU A 66 8.92 25.71 9.64
N GLU A 67 7.89 25.22 10.32
CA GLU A 67 7.61 25.54 11.72
C GLU A 67 8.33 24.61 12.72
N GLN A 68 9.01 23.59 12.24
CA GLN A 68 9.74 22.66 13.10
C GLN A 68 11.07 23.24 13.49
N SER A 69 11.25 23.55 14.78
CA SER A 69 12.48 24.11 15.35
C SER A 69 13.69 23.14 15.36
N ILE A 70 13.51 21.89 14.93
CA ILE A 70 14.54 20.84 14.90
C ILE A 70 14.62 20.28 13.49
N GLY A 71 15.76 20.48 12.83
CA GLY A 71 16.07 19.82 11.56
C GLY A 71 16.19 18.31 11.75
N ILE A 72 15.30 17.53 11.12
CA ILE A 72 15.41 16.07 11.10
C ILE A 72 16.47 15.71 10.07
N THR A 73 17.54 15.05 10.50
CA THR A 73 18.62 14.54 9.65
C THR A 73 18.35 13.07 9.27
N ASP A 74 19.04 12.56 8.23
CA ASP A 74 18.96 11.15 7.85
C ASP A 74 19.33 10.20 9.00
N THR A 75 20.24 10.64 9.89
CA THR A 75 20.59 9.90 11.09
C THR A 75 19.39 9.75 12.03
N HIS A 76 18.68 10.84 12.29
CA HIS A 76 17.46 10.80 13.11
C HIS A 76 16.39 9.89 12.49
N ILE A 77 16.22 9.94 11.15
CA ILE A 77 15.27 9.08 10.45
C ILE A 77 15.63 7.60 10.64
N ARG A 78 16.92 7.25 10.52
CA ARG A 78 17.39 5.88 10.72
C ARG A 78 17.16 5.42 12.16
N GLU A 79 17.57 6.21 13.15
CA GLU A 79 17.38 5.87 14.58
C GLU A 79 15.90 5.70 14.93
N ILE A 80 15.01 6.56 14.40
CA ILE A 80 13.58 6.43 14.58
C ILE A 80 13.05 5.14 13.96
N LYS A 81 13.48 4.79 12.74
CA LYS A 81 13.08 3.54 12.08
C LYS A 81 13.56 2.32 12.88
N GLU A 82 14.81 2.32 13.33
CA GLU A 82 15.37 1.25 14.16
C GLU A 82 14.58 1.09 15.47
N TYR A 83 14.24 2.19 16.12
CA TYR A 83 13.44 2.18 17.34
C TYR A 83 12.02 1.65 17.11
N LEU A 84 11.34 2.12 16.04
CA LEU A 84 9.99 1.65 15.70
C LEU A 84 9.97 0.18 15.30
N SER A 85 11.02 -0.29 14.61
CA SER A 85 11.19 -1.70 14.25
C SER A 85 11.44 -2.56 15.49
N ALA A 86 12.26 -2.09 16.43
CA ALA A 86 12.51 -2.77 17.69
C ALA A 86 11.26 -2.87 18.59
N LEU A 87 10.33 -1.93 18.46
CA LEU A 87 9.02 -1.97 19.11
C LEU A 87 7.98 -2.78 18.32
N GLU A 88 8.37 -3.41 17.21
CA GLU A 88 7.48 -4.16 16.33
C GLU A 88 6.29 -3.34 15.79
N LEU A 89 6.45 -2.02 15.66
CA LEU A 89 5.41 -1.13 15.17
C LEU A 89 5.44 -0.97 13.65
N ILE A 90 6.62 -1.20 13.05
CA ILE A 90 6.82 -1.16 11.61
C ILE A 90 7.68 -2.34 11.15
N VAL A 91 7.50 -2.69 9.87
CA VAL A 91 8.36 -3.63 9.13
C VAL A 91 8.78 -2.95 7.83
N ASN A 92 10.04 -3.10 7.44
CA ASN A 92 10.53 -2.61 6.17
C ASN A 92 10.32 -3.67 5.08
N CYS A 93 9.52 -3.35 4.07
CA CYS A 93 9.38 -4.15 2.87
C CYS A 93 10.31 -3.58 1.78
N PRO A 94 11.21 -4.36 1.19
CA PRO A 94 12.03 -3.88 0.09
C PRO A 94 11.18 -3.55 -1.14
N ILE A 95 11.48 -2.43 -1.79
CA ILE A 95 11.05 -2.15 -3.17
C ILE A 95 12.28 -2.35 -4.05
N GLU A 96 12.27 -3.42 -4.82
CA GLU A 96 13.27 -3.66 -5.84
C GLU A 96 12.85 -2.98 -7.14
N THR A 97 13.79 -2.54 -7.93
CA THR A 97 13.52 -1.97 -9.26
C THR A 97 13.97 -2.94 -10.33
N ALA A 98 13.19 -3.10 -11.38
CA ALA A 98 13.57 -3.97 -12.51
C ALA A 98 14.74 -3.41 -13.31
N ASP A 99 15.00 -2.10 -13.26
CA ASP A 99 16.09 -1.47 -13.99
C ASP A 99 17.44 -1.68 -13.27
N PRO A 100 18.47 -2.11 -14.00
CA PRO A 100 19.81 -2.33 -13.43
C PRO A 100 20.41 -1.04 -12.89
N GLY A 101 20.87 -1.07 -11.64
CA GLY A 101 21.58 0.03 -11.00
C GLY A 101 20.72 1.05 -10.26
N ALA A 102 19.40 0.93 -10.28
CA ALA A 102 18.54 1.72 -9.41
C ALA A 102 18.68 1.23 -7.95
N LYS A 103 18.69 2.16 -7.01
CA LYS A 103 18.76 1.81 -5.58
C LYS A 103 17.44 1.22 -5.12
N SER A 104 17.52 0.14 -4.36
CA SER A 104 16.37 -0.38 -3.61
C SER A 104 15.85 0.71 -2.67
N VAL A 105 14.54 0.86 -2.61
CA VAL A 105 13.84 1.77 -1.72
C VAL A 105 13.10 0.92 -0.69
N GLU A 106 12.95 1.42 0.51
CA GLU A 106 12.20 0.73 1.56
C GLU A 106 10.76 1.25 1.61
N HIS A 107 9.82 0.32 1.60
CA HIS A 107 8.41 0.58 1.89
C HIS A 107 8.13 0.22 3.36
N ILE A 108 7.66 1.19 4.13
CA ILE A 108 7.36 0.98 5.54
C ILE A 108 5.94 0.45 5.68
N LEU A 109 5.84 -0.77 6.18
CA LEU A 109 4.57 -1.40 6.56
C LEU A 109 4.32 -1.20 8.06
N PHE A 110 3.12 -0.78 8.43
CA PHE A 110 2.70 -0.79 9.83
C PHE A 110 2.19 -2.18 10.20
N THR A 111 2.57 -2.67 11.38
CA THR A 111 2.14 -3.99 11.87
C THR A 111 0.64 -4.07 12.18
N GLN A 112 -0.04 -2.91 12.22
CA GLN A 112 -1.48 -2.82 12.39
C GLN A 112 -2.14 -2.00 11.25
N PRO A 113 -2.20 -2.53 10.03
CA PRO A 113 -2.70 -1.79 8.86
C PRO A 113 -4.17 -1.36 9.00
N GLY A 114 -4.98 -2.13 9.74
CA GLY A 114 -6.40 -1.83 9.96
C GLY A 114 -6.67 -0.50 10.67
N MET A 115 -5.73 -0.02 11.49
CA MET A 115 -5.86 1.29 12.15
C MET A 115 -5.88 2.44 11.13
N ARG A 116 -5.18 2.30 10.00
CA ARG A 116 -5.21 3.29 8.91
C ARG A 116 -6.61 3.44 8.33
N TYR A 117 -7.32 2.34 8.15
CA TYR A 117 -8.68 2.39 7.64
C TYR A 117 -9.63 3.13 8.60
N CYS A 118 -9.55 2.85 9.91
CA CYS A 118 -10.35 3.55 10.91
C CYS A 118 -10.07 5.05 10.93
N GLN A 119 -8.80 5.45 10.82
CA GLN A 119 -8.42 6.87 10.74
C GLN A 119 -8.92 7.52 9.44
N ALA A 120 -8.74 6.83 8.29
CA ALA A 120 -9.25 7.32 7.01
C ALA A 120 -10.76 7.52 7.04
N GLN A 121 -11.50 6.61 7.65
CA GLN A 121 -12.96 6.71 7.79
C GLN A 121 -13.36 7.96 8.59
N ALA A 122 -12.68 8.23 9.70
CA ALA A 122 -12.94 9.42 10.50
C ALA A 122 -12.61 10.72 9.75
N LEU A 123 -11.49 10.74 9.02
CA LEU A 123 -11.05 11.88 8.22
C LEU A 123 -11.99 12.18 7.06
N VAL A 124 -12.34 11.15 6.29
CA VAL A 124 -13.28 11.28 5.15
C VAL A 124 -14.62 11.79 5.63
N HIS A 125 -15.11 11.28 6.76
CA HIS A 125 -16.36 11.77 7.35
C HIS A 125 -16.29 13.26 7.74
N SER A 126 -15.18 13.69 8.32
CA SER A 126 -14.97 15.10 8.67
C SER A 126 -14.81 15.98 7.41
N LEU A 127 -14.07 15.51 6.43
CA LEU A 127 -13.83 16.21 5.18
C LEU A 127 -15.14 16.41 4.39
N MET A 128 -16.01 15.41 4.32
CA MET A 128 -17.29 15.53 3.61
C MET A 128 -18.25 16.54 4.26
N LYS A 129 -18.00 16.95 5.50
CA LYS A 129 -18.75 18.03 6.19
C LYS A 129 -18.12 19.41 6.01
N ASP A 130 -16.92 19.47 5.46
CA ASP A 130 -16.20 20.73 5.25
C ASP A 130 -16.83 21.57 4.13
N GLU A 131 -16.63 22.88 4.20
CA GLU A 131 -17.14 23.83 3.22
C GLU A 131 -16.62 23.57 1.80
N THR A 132 -15.42 23.00 1.67
CA THR A 132 -14.80 22.60 0.40
C THR A 132 -15.69 21.67 -0.42
N PHE A 133 -16.52 20.85 0.24
CA PHE A 133 -17.45 19.91 -0.39
C PHE A 133 -18.91 20.35 -0.30
N SER A 134 -19.17 21.60 0.05
CA SER A 134 -20.53 22.15 0.18
C SER A 134 -21.35 22.11 -1.11
N ALA A 135 -20.66 22.15 -2.28
CA ALA A 135 -21.29 22.08 -3.60
C ALA A 135 -21.81 20.67 -3.95
N LEU A 136 -21.35 19.63 -3.24
CA LEU A 136 -21.80 18.25 -3.44
C LEU A 136 -23.11 17.99 -2.70
N SER A 137 -24.02 17.26 -3.36
CA SER A 137 -25.20 16.70 -2.70
C SER A 137 -24.82 15.58 -1.75
N GLU A 138 -25.69 15.20 -0.81
CA GLU A 138 -25.43 14.11 0.14
C GLU A 138 -25.18 12.76 -0.55
N LEU A 139 -25.81 12.51 -1.70
CA LEU A 139 -25.54 11.32 -2.50
C LEU A 139 -24.13 11.33 -3.09
N GLU A 140 -23.71 12.44 -3.67
CA GLU A 140 -22.36 12.62 -4.23
C GLU A 140 -21.29 12.50 -3.14
N LYS A 141 -21.53 13.10 -1.96
CA LYS A 141 -20.64 12.96 -0.79
C LYS A 141 -20.48 11.51 -0.36
N THR A 142 -21.61 10.79 -0.23
CA THR A 142 -21.61 9.38 0.19
C THR A 142 -20.84 8.50 -0.80
N GLN A 143 -21.03 8.71 -2.10
CA GLN A 143 -20.35 7.91 -3.12
C GLN A 143 -18.88 8.27 -3.24
N THR A 144 -18.52 9.56 -3.15
CA THR A 144 -17.12 10.01 -3.12
C THR A 144 -16.40 9.44 -1.90
N ALA A 145 -17.01 9.55 -0.71
CA ALA A 145 -16.46 8.96 0.50
C ALA A 145 -16.28 7.44 0.38
N GLY A 146 -17.29 6.74 -0.15
CA GLY A 146 -17.23 5.31 -0.40
C GLY A 146 -16.08 4.92 -1.33
N ARG A 147 -15.88 5.66 -2.43
CA ARG A 147 -14.80 5.40 -3.38
C ARG A 147 -13.42 5.59 -2.76
N ILE A 148 -13.21 6.68 -2.02
CA ILE A 148 -11.95 6.93 -1.30
C ILE A 148 -11.65 5.80 -0.32
N LEU A 149 -12.65 5.38 0.46
CA LEU A 149 -12.46 4.32 1.44
C LEU A 149 -12.20 2.94 0.81
N GLU A 150 -12.74 2.67 -0.37
CA GLU A 150 -12.41 1.45 -1.13
C GLU A 150 -10.94 1.45 -1.58
N GLU A 151 -10.40 2.59 -2.00
CA GLU A 151 -8.98 2.72 -2.36
C GLU A 151 -8.08 2.49 -1.14
N VAL A 152 -8.42 3.09 0.01
CA VAL A 152 -7.70 2.84 1.27
C VAL A 152 -7.75 1.37 1.68
N ARG A 153 -8.89 0.69 1.48
CA ARG A 153 -9.00 -0.77 1.72
C ARG A 153 -8.11 -1.58 0.79
N GLY A 154 -8.02 -1.19 -0.48
CA GLY A 154 -7.15 -1.85 -1.44
C GLY A 154 -5.70 -1.85 -0.96
N ARG A 155 -5.18 -0.66 -0.66
CA ARG A 155 -3.80 -0.50 -0.16
C ARG A 155 -3.57 -1.18 1.19
N MET A 156 -4.56 -1.15 2.10
CA MET A 156 -4.49 -1.86 3.36
C MET A 156 -4.39 -3.38 3.15
N LEU A 157 -5.13 -3.93 2.19
CA LEU A 157 -5.07 -5.34 1.86
C LEU A 157 -3.70 -5.73 1.30
N GLU A 158 -3.12 -4.90 0.42
CA GLU A 158 -1.75 -5.08 -0.07
C GLU A 158 -0.75 -5.12 1.09
N ASP A 159 -0.82 -4.15 2.01
CA ASP A 159 0.05 -4.09 3.19
C ASP A 159 -0.10 -5.34 4.08
N ILE A 160 -1.33 -5.83 4.29
CA ILE A 160 -1.59 -7.05 5.09
C ILE A 160 -0.96 -8.26 4.41
N VAL A 161 -1.19 -8.45 3.12
CA VAL A 161 -0.66 -9.60 2.37
C VAL A 161 0.86 -9.58 2.38
N LEU A 162 1.48 -8.43 2.08
CA LEU A 162 2.93 -8.29 2.14
C LEU A 162 3.49 -8.61 3.53
N LEU A 163 2.91 -8.02 4.58
CA LEU A 163 3.35 -8.19 5.95
C LEU A 163 3.30 -9.66 6.38
N GLU A 164 2.17 -10.33 6.17
CA GLU A 164 2.01 -11.72 6.61
C GLU A 164 2.85 -12.68 5.75
N THR A 165 2.96 -12.44 4.44
CA THR A 165 3.85 -13.24 3.57
C THR A 165 5.32 -13.06 3.96
N MET A 166 5.76 -11.83 4.25
CA MET A 166 7.13 -11.58 4.71
C MET A 166 7.44 -12.27 6.04
N LYS A 167 6.49 -12.25 6.97
CA LYS A 167 6.63 -12.92 8.25
C LYS A 167 6.73 -14.44 8.13
N SER A 168 5.98 -15.04 7.21
CA SER A 168 5.95 -16.49 6.99
C SER A 168 7.04 -17.00 6.06
N ALA A 169 7.76 -16.11 5.38
CA ALA A 169 8.87 -16.47 4.51
C ALA A 169 10.05 -17.04 5.31
N ASP A 170 10.60 -18.15 4.84
CA ASP A 170 11.83 -18.73 5.38
C ASP A 170 13.09 -17.99 4.86
N ARG A 171 14.27 -18.48 5.20
CA ARG A 171 15.55 -17.85 4.82
C ARG A 171 15.90 -18.00 3.34
N GLU A 172 15.23 -18.90 2.62
CA GLU A 172 15.48 -19.16 1.19
C GLU A 172 14.57 -18.30 0.31
N HIS A 173 13.52 -17.67 0.90
CA HIS A 173 12.54 -16.85 0.20
C HIS A 173 12.65 -15.38 0.58
N ARG A 174 12.70 -14.53 -0.45
CA ARG A 174 12.63 -13.06 -0.30
C ARG A 174 11.30 -12.56 -0.84
N VAL A 175 10.66 -11.71 -0.05
CA VAL A 175 9.38 -11.07 -0.41
C VAL A 175 9.61 -9.58 -0.57
N PHE A 176 9.21 -9.02 -1.70
CA PHE A 176 9.41 -7.59 -2.01
C PHE A 176 8.39 -7.11 -3.05
N LYS A 177 8.25 -5.80 -3.20
CA LYS A 177 7.55 -5.17 -4.34
C LYS A 177 8.53 -4.98 -5.48
N LEU A 178 8.10 -5.17 -6.72
CA LEU A 178 8.95 -4.97 -7.89
C LEU A 178 8.43 -3.82 -8.73
N GLN A 179 9.18 -2.72 -8.77
CA GLN A 179 8.84 -1.51 -9.48
C GLN A 179 9.49 -1.47 -10.88
N PHE A 180 8.72 -1.02 -11.86
CA PHE A 180 9.14 -0.74 -13.22
C PHE A 180 9.09 0.76 -13.49
N ALA A 181 9.57 1.21 -14.64
CA ALA A 181 9.41 2.59 -15.07
C ALA A 181 7.93 3.02 -15.14
N VAL A 182 7.04 2.08 -15.47
CA VAL A 182 5.58 2.27 -15.44
C VAL A 182 4.91 1.09 -14.74
N GLY A 183 4.39 1.34 -13.54
CA GLY A 183 3.68 0.34 -12.72
C GLY A 183 4.62 -0.58 -11.95
N GLU A 184 4.04 -1.52 -11.24
CA GLU A 184 4.74 -2.46 -10.35
C GLU A 184 4.07 -3.83 -10.37
N PHE A 185 4.73 -4.85 -9.83
CA PHE A 185 4.08 -6.02 -9.28
C PHE A 185 3.88 -5.78 -7.78
N ASP A 186 2.67 -5.99 -7.29
CA ASP A 186 2.29 -5.71 -5.90
C ASP A 186 3.14 -6.53 -4.92
N MET A 187 3.51 -7.77 -5.32
CA MET A 187 4.40 -8.62 -4.54
C MET A 187 5.14 -9.60 -5.46
N VAL A 188 6.41 -9.86 -5.13
CA VAL A 188 7.22 -10.92 -5.71
C VAL A 188 7.76 -11.79 -4.57
N ILE A 189 7.67 -13.11 -4.74
CA ILE A 189 8.33 -14.09 -3.88
C ILE A 189 9.46 -14.72 -4.70
N TYR A 190 10.70 -14.49 -4.28
CA TYR A 190 11.89 -15.02 -4.93
C TYR A 190 12.52 -16.12 -4.09
N ASN A 191 12.64 -17.30 -4.66
CA ASN A 191 13.37 -18.41 -4.07
C ASN A 191 14.82 -18.33 -4.50
N GLU A 192 15.71 -17.95 -3.58
CA GLU A 192 17.14 -17.76 -3.84
C GLU A 192 17.85 -19.08 -4.18
N LYS A 193 17.42 -20.18 -3.58
CA LYS A 193 18.03 -21.49 -3.77
C LYS A 193 17.70 -22.09 -5.13
N GLU A 194 16.45 -21.99 -5.56
CA GLU A 194 16.02 -22.50 -6.86
C GLU A 194 16.20 -21.49 -7.99
N ASN A 195 16.55 -20.25 -7.66
CA ASN A 195 16.67 -19.12 -8.57
C ASN A 195 15.43 -18.96 -9.46
N CYS A 196 14.25 -18.87 -8.85
CA CYS A 196 12.99 -18.68 -9.53
C CYS A 196 12.06 -17.79 -8.70
N CYS A 197 11.04 -17.24 -9.34
CA CYS A 197 10.12 -16.35 -8.65
C CYS A 197 8.65 -16.62 -8.99
N GLU A 198 7.80 -16.09 -8.13
CA GLU A 198 6.35 -15.98 -8.32
C GLU A 198 5.95 -14.51 -8.24
N ILE A 199 5.02 -14.08 -9.10
CA ILE A 199 4.58 -12.70 -9.18
C ILE A 199 3.10 -12.57 -8.87
N PHE A 200 2.75 -11.50 -8.16
CA PHE A 200 1.42 -11.32 -7.59
C PHE A 200 0.88 -9.92 -7.84
N GLU A 201 -0.43 -9.86 -8.14
CA GLU A 201 -1.30 -8.69 -8.03
C GLU A 201 -2.28 -8.90 -6.89
N ILE A 202 -2.56 -7.87 -6.11
CA ILE A 202 -3.44 -7.93 -4.95
C ILE A 202 -4.63 -7.00 -5.19
N LYS A 203 -5.85 -7.55 -5.15
CA LYS A 203 -7.06 -6.79 -5.48
C LYS A 203 -8.15 -6.98 -4.44
N HIS A 204 -8.65 -5.88 -3.89
CA HIS A 204 -9.75 -5.90 -2.92
C HIS A 204 -11.10 -6.33 -3.53
N SER A 205 -11.20 -6.41 -4.84
CA SER A 205 -12.41 -6.82 -5.56
C SER A 205 -12.68 -8.32 -5.43
N GLY A 206 -13.96 -8.71 -5.38
CA GLY A 206 -14.41 -10.09 -5.55
C GLY A 206 -14.70 -10.47 -7.02
N LYS A 207 -14.53 -9.55 -7.97
CA LYS A 207 -14.79 -9.77 -9.38
C LYS A 207 -13.51 -10.01 -10.15
N GLN A 208 -13.58 -10.89 -11.15
CA GLN A 208 -12.49 -11.15 -12.09
C GLN A 208 -12.63 -10.24 -13.31
N VAL A 209 -11.61 -9.44 -13.57
CA VAL A 209 -11.58 -8.56 -14.76
C VAL A 209 -10.19 -8.58 -15.39
N PRO A 210 -10.06 -8.57 -16.74
CA PRO A 210 -8.76 -8.65 -17.42
C PRO A 210 -7.75 -7.57 -17.01
N ALA A 211 -8.24 -6.39 -16.62
CA ALA A 211 -7.38 -5.30 -16.19
C ALA A 211 -6.54 -5.65 -14.95
N GLN A 212 -7.00 -6.58 -14.10
CA GLN A 212 -6.32 -6.96 -12.85
C GLN A 212 -5.02 -7.75 -13.07
N TYR A 213 -4.94 -8.51 -14.16
CA TYR A 213 -3.77 -9.36 -14.46
C TYR A 213 -2.95 -8.92 -15.67
N ARG A 214 -3.34 -7.82 -16.31
CA ARG A 214 -2.65 -7.33 -17.51
C ARG A 214 -1.15 -7.15 -17.29
N HIS A 215 -0.75 -6.66 -16.13
CA HIS A 215 0.66 -6.46 -15.79
C HIS A 215 1.43 -7.77 -15.63
N LEU A 216 0.77 -8.83 -15.13
CA LEU A 216 1.38 -10.16 -14.97
C LEU A 216 1.66 -10.86 -16.32
N LEU A 217 1.05 -10.38 -17.41
CA LEU A 217 1.22 -10.89 -18.77
C LEU A 217 2.02 -9.93 -19.68
N ASP A 218 2.46 -8.80 -19.15
CA ASP A 218 3.30 -7.86 -19.87
C ASP A 218 4.68 -8.47 -20.12
N GLN A 219 4.98 -8.76 -21.39
CA GLN A 219 6.19 -9.50 -21.78
C GLN A 219 7.46 -8.76 -21.37
N GLU A 220 7.52 -7.43 -21.53
CA GLU A 220 8.69 -6.64 -21.16
C GLU A 220 8.96 -6.71 -19.66
N LYS A 221 7.91 -6.63 -18.84
CA LYS A 221 8.01 -6.76 -17.38
C LYS A 221 8.44 -8.16 -16.96
N CYS A 222 7.86 -9.19 -17.58
CA CYS A 222 8.23 -10.58 -17.33
C CYS A 222 9.70 -10.83 -17.69
N ASP A 223 10.16 -10.41 -18.87
CA ASP A 223 11.54 -10.60 -19.32
C ASP A 223 12.54 -9.92 -18.36
N LYS A 224 12.27 -8.68 -17.94
CA LYS A 224 13.10 -7.96 -16.96
C LYS A 224 13.13 -8.66 -15.59
N THR A 225 11.99 -9.21 -15.17
CA THR A 225 11.88 -9.96 -13.92
C THR A 225 12.68 -11.24 -13.98
N GLU A 226 12.54 -12.02 -15.06
CA GLU A 226 13.24 -13.29 -15.25
C GLU A 226 14.76 -13.12 -15.38
N GLN A 227 15.21 -12.03 -15.99
CA GLN A 227 16.64 -11.71 -16.06
C GLN A 227 17.26 -11.51 -14.67
N ARG A 228 16.50 -11.01 -13.71
CA ARG A 228 17.01 -10.64 -12.39
C ARG A 228 16.72 -11.69 -11.33
N PHE A 229 15.56 -12.33 -11.38
CA PHE A 229 15.03 -13.21 -10.35
C PHE A 229 14.73 -14.63 -10.86
N GLY A 230 15.26 -15.00 -12.01
CA GLY A 230 15.06 -16.32 -12.62
C GLY A 230 13.63 -16.52 -13.17
N PRO A 231 13.32 -17.74 -13.65
CA PRO A 231 12.03 -18.04 -14.28
C PRO A 231 10.83 -17.74 -13.39
N ILE A 232 9.80 -17.15 -13.97
CA ILE A 232 8.51 -16.95 -13.30
C ILE A 232 7.74 -18.28 -13.28
N ARG A 233 7.64 -18.90 -12.11
CA ARG A 233 6.97 -20.18 -11.87
C ARG A 233 5.46 -20.05 -11.71
N GLY A 234 4.98 -18.91 -11.23
CA GLY A 234 3.57 -18.66 -10.99
C GLY A 234 3.19 -17.19 -11.18
N ARG A 235 1.95 -16.97 -11.65
CA ARG A 235 1.33 -15.66 -11.83
C ARG A 235 0.01 -15.65 -11.10
N TYR A 236 -0.12 -14.85 -10.07
CA TYR A 236 -1.25 -14.89 -9.14
C TYR A 236 -1.96 -13.56 -9.04
N VAL A 237 -3.29 -13.61 -8.98
CA VAL A 237 -4.12 -12.49 -8.52
C VAL A 237 -4.77 -12.90 -7.21
N LEU A 238 -4.34 -12.29 -6.10
CA LEU A 238 -4.98 -12.47 -4.81
C LEU A 238 -6.19 -11.55 -4.72
N TYR A 239 -7.37 -12.11 -4.51
CA TYR A 239 -8.63 -11.36 -4.52
C TYR A 239 -9.67 -11.97 -3.58
N ARG A 240 -10.85 -11.39 -3.48
CA ARG A 240 -11.91 -11.84 -2.54
C ARG A 240 -12.88 -12.87 -3.11
N GLY A 241 -12.66 -13.36 -4.33
CA GLY A 241 -13.50 -14.36 -4.98
C GLY A 241 -12.98 -15.78 -4.81
N GLU A 242 -13.57 -16.72 -5.56
CA GLU A 242 -13.19 -18.13 -5.55
C GLU A 242 -11.95 -18.40 -6.40
N ASP A 243 -11.20 -19.47 -6.06
CA ASP A 243 -10.01 -19.87 -6.78
C ASP A 243 -10.34 -20.30 -8.21
N VAL A 244 -9.66 -19.70 -9.19
CA VAL A 244 -9.84 -20.00 -10.62
C VAL A 244 -8.51 -19.93 -11.33
N THR A 245 -8.22 -20.89 -12.20
CA THR A 245 -7.09 -20.85 -13.12
C THR A 245 -7.58 -20.48 -14.51
N LEU A 246 -7.01 -19.42 -15.08
CA LEU A 246 -7.34 -18.98 -16.44
C LEU A 246 -6.52 -19.76 -17.48
N GLU A 247 -7.02 -19.82 -18.71
CA GLU A 247 -6.34 -20.48 -19.84
C GLU A 247 -4.96 -19.89 -20.16
N ASN A 248 -4.76 -18.60 -19.82
CA ASN A 248 -3.49 -17.90 -20.01
C ASN A 248 -2.44 -18.15 -18.90
N GLY A 249 -2.71 -19.08 -17.97
CA GLY A 249 -1.80 -19.48 -16.90
C GLY A 249 -1.80 -18.54 -15.69
N VAL A 250 -2.71 -17.56 -15.60
CA VAL A 250 -2.89 -16.76 -14.41
C VAL A 250 -3.83 -17.47 -13.43
N HIS A 251 -3.42 -17.49 -12.16
CA HIS A 251 -4.17 -18.09 -11.07
C HIS A 251 -4.82 -17.03 -10.21
N TYR A 252 -6.12 -16.98 -10.19
CA TYR A 252 -6.87 -16.23 -9.18
C TYR A 252 -6.98 -17.07 -7.92
N ARG A 253 -6.55 -16.53 -6.77
CA ARG A 253 -6.63 -17.20 -5.48
C ARG A 253 -7.38 -16.33 -4.48
N ASN A 254 -8.20 -16.99 -3.66
CA ASN A 254 -8.87 -16.30 -2.57
C ASN A 254 -7.83 -15.82 -1.54
N VAL A 255 -7.83 -14.52 -1.26
CA VAL A 255 -6.84 -13.89 -0.39
C VAL A 255 -6.93 -14.37 1.06
N GLU A 256 -8.13 -14.67 1.56
CA GLU A 256 -8.32 -15.19 2.92
C GLU A 256 -7.77 -16.61 3.05
N ARG A 257 -7.99 -17.46 2.04
CA ARG A 257 -7.38 -18.79 1.99
C ARG A 257 -5.87 -18.71 1.88
N TYR A 258 -5.37 -17.85 1.00
CA TYR A 258 -3.93 -17.62 0.87
C TYR A 258 -3.29 -17.27 2.22
N LEU A 259 -3.86 -16.30 2.95
CA LEU A 259 -3.34 -15.89 4.26
C LEU A 259 -3.43 -16.98 5.32
N ASN A 260 -4.50 -17.81 5.29
CA ASN A 260 -4.67 -18.93 6.23
C ASN A 260 -3.74 -20.13 5.91
N ASP A 261 -3.35 -20.27 4.64
CA ASP A 261 -2.45 -21.34 4.18
C ASP A 261 -0.96 -20.97 4.38
N LEU A 262 -0.66 -19.73 4.77
CA LEU A 262 0.72 -19.33 5.09
C LEU A 262 1.22 -20.16 6.28
N PRO A 263 2.47 -20.66 6.25
CA PRO A 263 3.03 -21.40 7.36
C PRO A 263 3.02 -20.53 8.63
N GLU A 264 2.56 -21.12 9.74
CA GLU A 264 2.63 -20.46 11.04
C GLU A 264 4.08 -20.15 11.38
N LEU A 265 4.30 -18.88 11.80
CA LEU A 265 5.59 -18.45 12.30
C LEU A 265 6.02 -19.33 13.49
N ASN A 266 7.03 -20.13 13.30
CA ASN A 266 7.88 -20.57 14.41
C ASN A 266 8.66 -19.33 14.89
N ILE A 267 8.05 -18.53 15.74
CA ILE A 267 8.75 -17.51 16.53
C ILE A 267 9.65 -18.31 17.49
N ALA A 268 10.85 -18.67 17.01
CA ALA A 268 11.89 -19.08 17.94
C ALA A 268 12.09 -17.85 18.88
N PRO A 269 11.96 -18.03 20.20
CA PRO A 269 12.20 -16.93 21.14
C PRO A 269 13.58 -16.35 20.82
N ALA A 270 13.67 -15.03 20.72
CA ALA A 270 14.91 -14.33 20.54
C ALA A 270 15.92 -14.90 21.53
N GLN A 271 16.99 -15.50 21.02
CA GLN A 271 18.09 -15.93 21.88
C GLN A 271 18.56 -14.66 22.61
N GLU A 272 18.38 -14.64 23.91
CA GLU A 272 18.95 -13.64 24.79
C GLU A 272 20.41 -13.50 24.39
N ALA A 273 20.76 -12.38 23.77
CA ALA A 273 22.15 -12.01 23.55
C ALA A 273 22.77 -11.90 24.95
N GLY A 274 23.57 -12.91 25.27
CA GLY A 274 24.26 -12.99 26.58
C GLY A 274 25.02 -11.70 26.81
N ILE A 275 24.55 -10.90 27.75
CA ILE A 275 25.31 -9.81 28.32
C ILE A 275 26.38 -10.49 29.19
N GLU A 276 27.58 -10.69 28.63
CA GLU A 276 28.75 -10.98 29.42
C GLU A 276 28.96 -9.82 30.41
N GLN A 277 28.57 -10.06 31.64
CA GLN A 277 28.93 -9.20 32.74
C GLN A 277 30.46 -9.30 32.94
N THR A 278 31.22 -8.39 32.36
CA THR A 278 32.57 -8.11 32.79
C THR A 278 32.46 -7.34 34.12
N GLY A 279 32.63 -8.07 35.22
CA GLY A 279 32.72 -7.49 36.54
C GLY A 279 33.94 -6.57 36.66
N PRO A 280 33.89 -5.59 37.57
CA PRO A 280 35.00 -4.68 37.79
C PRO A 280 36.18 -5.41 38.47
N VAL A 281 37.35 -5.36 37.84
CA VAL A 281 38.62 -5.66 38.49
C VAL A 281 39.01 -4.43 39.30
N LEU A 282 39.28 -4.65 40.58
CA LEU A 282 39.78 -3.73 41.61
C LEU A 282 40.92 -2.83 41.14
#